data_c1629f5e57d31ee23acecc2a6c1dde1a
#
_entry.id   c1629f5e57d31ee23acecc2a6c1dde1a
#
_cell.length_a   1.000
_cell.length_b   1.000
_cell.length_c   1.000
_cell.angle_alpha   90.00
_cell.angle_beta   90.00
_cell.angle_gamma   90.00
#
_symmetry.space_group_name_H-M   'P 1'
#
loop_
_entity.id
_entity.type
_entity.pdbx_description
1 polymer ?
#
loop_
_entity_poly.entity_id
_entity_poly.type
_entity_poly.pdbx_seq_one_letter_code
_entity_poly.pdbx_strand_id
1 'polypeptide(L)'
;MTITGLNNFHRKCENFILNRSYLEAFEALLSYDYSRKFSFDIYKEKSVYHMLLSYYSAGIADPGREKVLSDIALSLLRFNDMARIEDMRAEHSPMVYLSNVYSERGTDLGSFHVMLSSALSIQSADAETHQKTIFEYMASQPTFSVKDVEFANNIFHDAEIPVAAKAHFVAALFIGCHFSFDAAKLDLLLSLCEKGDVEVRGRAFASVFLLALRYSARLPLYKDLISRMRLLSDMPSFLDNLKAVAMQYFQCRDTERITRKMQDELIADLKKFAAASKNISAMDNQTLEDLLENPEWKKAAEQSGIDKKMREFGEIQSQGGDVFMATFSRLKNYPFFESLANWFLPFAPSHSVFNGANLPINSMIADIPMMCNSDKYSFALSLLSIPESQRSLVVSQMEGNFEQIKEMRQGLTDPEGDRFLDIVRTYIQDVYRFLRLFRYRSEFVDIFAIEPAIHSVPVFNCIMNEPDTVALIADFYFRREYYAEAAEMFDSLLAISESSSEIYEKSGYCYQMLKNYPRAIDMYEKALIFNSENVWTLRHAAVCYKISGDLDKALVLYRDAEALAPSNISLLLSIGHLLL
;
A
#
# COMPACT_ATOMS: atom_id res chain seq x y z
N MET A 1 -14.57 -24.01 8.62
CA MET A 1 -14.12 -23.36 7.34
C MET A 1 -12.84 -22.61 7.67
N THR A 2 -11.85 -22.49 6.81
CA THR A 2 -10.65 -21.70 7.12
C THR A 2 -10.97 -20.19 7.12
N ILE A 3 -10.23 -19.36 7.89
CA ILE A 3 -10.41 -17.90 7.92
C ILE A 3 -10.43 -17.31 6.49
N THR A 4 -9.56 -17.80 5.61
CA THR A 4 -9.55 -17.40 4.18
C THR A 4 -10.86 -17.74 3.47
N GLY A 5 -11.42 -18.92 3.73
CA GLY A 5 -12.71 -19.34 3.14
C GLY A 5 -13.87 -18.48 3.64
N LEU A 6 -13.88 -18.13 4.94
CA LEU A 6 -14.87 -17.23 5.54
C LEU A 6 -14.80 -15.82 4.92
N ASN A 7 -13.60 -15.26 4.82
CA ASN A 7 -13.39 -13.96 4.18
C ASN A 7 -13.88 -13.94 2.73
N ASN A 8 -13.67 -15.02 1.97
CA ASN A 8 -14.16 -15.14 0.60
C ASN A 8 -15.70 -15.18 0.53
N PHE A 9 -16.35 -15.88 1.46
CA PHE A 9 -17.82 -15.91 1.54
C PHE A 9 -18.39 -14.51 1.80
N HIS A 10 -17.91 -13.85 2.86
CA HIS A 10 -18.40 -12.52 3.23
C HIS A 10 -18.11 -11.46 2.15
N ARG A 11 -16.97 -11.57 1.47
CA ARG A 11 -16.67 -10.73 0.30
C ARG A 11 -17.64 -10.98 -0.86
N LYS A 12 -18.04 -12.23 -1.10
CA LYS A 12 -19.06 -12.56 -2.11
C LYS A 12 -20.42 -11.96 -1.74
N CYS A 13 -20.82 -12.04 -0.48
CA CYS A 13 -22.06 -11.39 0.00
C CYS A 13 -21.97 -9.86 -0.17
N GLU A 14 -20.88 -9.23 0.21
CA GLU A 14 -20.64 -7.80 0.00
C GLU A 14 -20.78 -7.41 -1.49
N ASN A 15 -20.19 -8.19 -2.40
CA ASN A 15 -20.30 -7.97 -3.83
C ASN A 15 -21.75 -8.08 -4.33
N PHE A 16 -22.56 -9.03 -3.85
CA PHE A 16 -23.98 -9.09 -4.20
C PHE A 16 -24.71 -7.83 -3.77
N ILE A 17 -24.46 -7.33 -2.56
CA ILE A 17 -25.10 -6.11 -2.04
C ILE A 17 -24.71 -4.89 -2.88
N LEU A 18 -23.41 -4.71 -3.12
CA LEU A 18 -22.86 -3.55 -3.84
C LEU A 18 -23.27 -3.53 -5.32
N ASN A 19 -23.44 -4.71 -5.95
CA ASN A 19 -23.95 -4.86 -7.31
C ASN A 19 -25.49 -4.86 -7.40
N ARG A 20 -26.18 -4.55 -6.29
CA ARG A 20 -27.66 -4.54 -6.20
C ARG A 20 -28.32 -5.90 -6.48
N SER A 21 -27.60 -7.00 -6.40
CA SER A 21 -28.12 -8.38 -6.44
C SER A 21 -28.71 -8.74 -5.08
N TYR A 22 -29.74 -8.00 -4.64
CA TYR A 22 -30.25 -8.11 -3.28
C TYR A 22 -30.89 -9.47 -2.96
N LEU A 23 -31.52 -10.15 -3.94
CA LEU A 23 -32.10 -11.47 -3.72
C LEU A 23 -31.02 -12.49 -3.37
N GLU A 24 -29.95 -12.52 -4.15
CA GLU A 24 -28.79 -13.37 -3.89
C GLU A 24 -28.12 -13.04 -2.56
N ALA A 25 -28.05 -11.74 -2.20
CA ALA A 25 -27.51 -11.31 -0.91
C ALA A 25 -28.39 -11.81 0.25
N PHE A 26 -29.71 -11.66 0.17
CA PHE A 26 -30.64 -12.19 1.18
C PHE A 26 -30.52 -13.71 1.33
N GLU A 27 -30.49 -14.45 0.22
CA GLU A 27 -30.36 -15.90 0.23
C GLU A 27 -29.03 -16.34 0.85
N ALA A 28 -27.92 -15.73 0.46
CA ALA A 28 -26.60 -16.03 1.01
C ALA A 28 -26.57 -15.77 2.52
N LEU A 29 -27.03 -14.61 2.99
CA LEU A 29 -27.05 -14.29 4.41
C LEU A 29 -27.99 -15.18 5.22
N LEU A 30 -29.19 -15.49 4.71
CA LEU A 30 -30.16 -16.36 5.43
C LEU A 30 -29.77 -17.83 5.45
N SER A 31 -28.99 -18.29 4.46
CA SER A 31 -28.49 -19.67 4.42
C SER A 31 -27.34 -19.94 5.40
N TYR A 32 -26.75 -18.89 5.98
CA TYR A 32 -25.57 -18.97 6.81
C TYR A 32 -25.90 -19.16 8.29
N ASP A 33 -25.29 -20.15 8.95
CA ASP A 33 -25.67 -20.56 10.31
C ASP A 33 -25.55 -19.44 11.36
N TYR A 34 -24.51 -18.60 11.29
CA TYR A 34 -24.31 -17.51 12.25
C TYR A 34 -25.22 -16.29 12.01
N SER A 35 -25.82 -16.16 10.81
CA SER A 35 -26.81 -15.12 10.52
C SER A 35 -28.15 -15.36 11.22
N ARG A 36 -28.36 -16.54 11.85
CA ARG A 36 -29.60 -16.85 12.57
C ARG A 36 -29.92 -15.82 13.66
N LYS A 37 -28.90 -15.23 14.30
CA LYS A 37 -29.11 -14.14 15.28
C LYS A 37 -29.80 -12.92 14.67
N PHE A 38 -29.58 -12.67 13.39
CA PHE A 38 -30.08 -11.49 12.67
C PHE A 38 -31.18 -11.85 11.66
N SER A 39 -31.60 -13.11 11.63
CA SER A 39 -32.55 -13.61 10.62
C SER A 39 -33.85 -12.80 10.60
N PHE A 40 -34.38 -12.42 11.76
CA PHE A 40 -35.58 -11.61 11.86
C PHE A 40 -35.42 -10.25 11.18
N ASP A 41 -34.32 -9.56 11.43
CA ASP A 41 -34.03 -8.25 10.85
C ASP A 41 -33.77 -8.37 9.34
N ILE A 42 -33.06 -9.43 8.91
CA ILE A 42 -32.82 -9.72 7.49
C ILE A 42 -34.15 -10.00 6.76
N TYR A 43 -35.09 -10.77 7.38
CA TYR A 43 -36.42 -10.99 6.80
C TYR A 43 -37.25 -9.72 6.71
N LYS A 44 -37.12 -8.81 7.69
CA LYS A 44 -37.75 -7.50 7.67
C LYS A 44 -37.29 -6.68 6.46
N GLU A 45 -35.98 -6.56 6.25
CA GLU A 45 -35.41 -5.86 5.10
C GLU A 45 -35.82 -6.53 3.77
N LYS A 46 -35.85 -7.88 3.72
CA LYS A 46 -36.34 -8.63 2.56
C LYS A 46 -37.78 -8.32 2.24
N SER A 47 -38.63 -8.17 3.26
CA SER A 47 -40.04 -7.80 3.09
C SER A 47 -40.21 -6.38 2.51
N VAL A 48 -39.41 -5.41 2.98
CA VAL A 48 -39.37 -4.05 2.44
C VAL A 48 -38.93 -4.10 0.98
N TYR A 49 -37.91 -4.88 0.64
CA TYR A 49 -37.45 -5.05 -0.73
C TYR A 49 -38.55 -5.63 -1.65
N HIS A 50 -39.25 -6.68 -1.21
CA HIS A 50 -40.36 -7.25 -1.97
C HIS A 50 -41.50 -6.25 -2.19
N MET A 51 -41.80 -5.39 -1.23
CA MET A 51 -42.78 -4.32 -1.38
C MET A 51 -42.34 -3.32 -2.44
N LEU A 52 -41.07 -2.91 -2.47
CA LEU A 52 -40.50 -2.06 -3.51
C LEU A 52 -40.62 -2.69 -4.91
N LEU A 53 -40.35 -3.99 -5.03
CA LEU A 53 -40.52 -4.72 -6.29
C LEU A 53 -41.96 -4.76 -6.74
N SER A 54 -42.94 -4.91 -5.81
CA SER A 54 -44.36 -4.88 -6.14
C SER A 54 -44.80 -3.50 -6.66
N TYR A 55 -44.31 -2.41 -6.08
CA TYR A 55 -44.58 -1.04 -6.58
C TYR A 55 -43.96 -0.83 -7.96
N TYR A 56 -42.75 -1.33 -8.16
CA TYR A 56 -42.09 -1.24 -9.46
C TYR A 56 -42.86 -2.01 -10.54
N SER A 57 -43.31 -3.23 -10.27
CA SER A 57 -44.06 -4.06 -11.20
C SER A 57 -45.45 -3.47 -11.50
N ALA A 58 -46.04 -2.72 -10.56
CA ALA A 58 -47.30 -2.00 -10.73
C ALA A 58 -47.16 -0.65 -11.46
N GLY A 59 -45.93 -0.28 -11.84
CA GLY A 59 -45.65 1.01 -12.51
C GLY A 59 -45.82 2.23 -11.62
N ILE A 60 -45.84 2.06 -10.29
CA ILE A 60 -46.02 3.16 -9.33
C ILE A 60 -44.73 3.94 -9.24
N ALA A 61 -44.80 5.25 -9.47
CA ALA A 61 -43.67 6.16 -9.28
C ALA A 61 -43.33 6.26 -7.79
N ASP A 62 -42.06 5.93 -7.43
CA ASP A 62 -41.56 6.03 -6.08
C ASP A 62 -40.29 6.87 -6.06
N PRO A 63 -40.36 8.18 -5.77
CA PRO A 63 -39.20 9.06 -5.71
C PRO A 63 -38.25 8.74 -4.54
N GLY A 64 -38.73 8.00 -3.53
CA GLY A 64 -37.93 7.56 -2.36
C GLY A 64 -37.18 6.26 -2.59
N ARG A 65 -37.39 5.55 -3.70
CA ARG A 65 -36.87 4.20 -3.96
C ARG A 65 -35.35 4.09 -3.74
N GLU A 66 -34.57 4.99 -4.32
CA GLU A 66 -33.11 4.96 -4.21
C GLU A 66 -32.61 5.12 -2.76
N LYS A 67 -33.32 5.91 -1.97
CA LYS A 67 -33.00 6.04 -0.53
C LYS A 67 -33.28 4.73 0.20
N VAL A 68 -34.43 4.12 0.00
CA VAL A 68 -34.80 2.85 0.65
C VAL A 68 -33.85 1.72 0.21
N LEU A 69 -33.48 1.66 -1.07
CA LEU A 69 -32.48 0.68 -1.55
C LEU A 69 -31.11 0.90 -0.91
N SER A 70 -30.69 2.15 -0.72
CA SER A 70 -29.45 2.47 -0.02
C SER A 70 -29.51 2.06 1.46
N ASP A 71 -30.66 2.29 2.14
CA ASP A 71 -30.85 1.91 3.52
C ASP A 71 -30.82 0.37 3.70
N ILE A 72 -31.46 -0.36 2.76
CA ILE A 72 -31.37 -1.84 2.71
C ILE A 72 -29.93 -2.28 2.52
N ALA A 73 -29.18 -1.69 1.57
CA ALA A 73 -27.79 -2.02 1.33
C ALA A 73 -26.92 -1.83 2.57
N LEU A 74 -27.09 -0.70 3.27
CA LEU A 74 -26.38 -0.41 4.53
C LEU A 74 -26.71 -1.41 5.62
N SER A 75 -28.00 -1.79 5.78
CA SER A 75 -28.43 -2.80 6.73
C SER A 75 -27.81 -4.17 6.42
N LEU A 76 -27.84 -4.61 5.15
CA LEU A 76 -27.26 -5.88 4.73
C LEU A 76 -25.74 -5.92 4.90
N LEU A 77 -25.03 -4.83 4.57
CA LEU A 77 -23.59 -4.71 4.81
C LEU A 77 -23.26 -4.85 6.30
N ARG A 78 -24.04 -4.18 7.17
CA ARG A 78 -23.87 -4.30 8.63
C ARG A 78 -24.10 -5.74 9.11
N PHE A 79 -25.13 -6.43 8.62
CA PHE A 79 -25.37 -7.83 8.98
C PHE A 79 -24.26 -8.74 8.49
N ASN A 80 -23.74 -8.52 7.30
CA ASN A 80 -22.59 -9.27 6.77
C ASN A 80 -21.32 -9.06 7.62
N ASP A 81 -21.03 -7.81 8.01
CA ASP A 81 -19.89 -7.50 8.89
C ASP A 81 -20.04 -8.15 10.27
N MET A 82 -21.24 -8.11 10.88
CA MET A 82 -21.51 -8.73 12.17
C MET A 82 -21.40 -10.26 12.09
N ALA A 83 -21.93 -10.88 11.02
CA ALA A 83 -21.81 -12.32 10.79
C ALA A 83 -20.34 -12.73 10.63
N ARG A 84 -19.55 -11.95 9.90
CA ARG A 84 -18.11 -12.18 9.75
C ARG A 84 -17.38 -12.15 11.09
N ILE A 85 -17.73 -11.24 12.00
CA ILE A 85 -17.12 -11.17 13.34
C ILE A 85 -17.48 -12.40 14.18
N GLU A 86 -18.72 -12.88 14.11
CA GLU A 86 -19.12 -14.13 14.78
C GLU A 86 -18.36 -15.35 14.24
N ASP A 87 -18.16 -15.42 12.93
CA ASP A 87 -17.34 -16.47 12.31
C ASP A 87 -15.88 -16.40 12.76
N MET A 88 -15.30 -15.21 12.79
CA MET A 88 -13.95 -14.99 13.28
C MET A 88 -13.82 -15.36 14.76
N ARG A 89 -14.89 -15.15 15.56
CA ARG A 89 -14.96 -15.60 16.97
C ARG A 89 -14.89 -17.12 17.06
N ALA A 90 -15.63 -17.83 16.21
CA ALA A 90 -15.64 -19.29 16.19
C ALA A 90 -14.28 -19.89 15.76
N GLU A 91 -13.54 -19.19 14.93
CA GLU A 91 -12.19 -19.58 14.47
C GLU A 91 -11.07 -19.05 15.40
N HIS A 92 -11.42 -18.54 16.59
CA HIS A 92 -10.47 -18.02 17.59
C HIS A 92 -9.57 -16.88 17.09
N SER A 93 -10.12 -15.95 16.31
CA SER A 93 -9.40 -14.77 15.83
C SER A 93 -8.81 -13.97 16.99
N PRO A 94 -7.50 -13.65 16.99
CA PRO A 94 -6.89 -12.77 17.97
C PRO A 94 -7.52 -11.38 18.04
N MET A 95 -7.96 -10.81 16.91
CA MET A 95 -8.65 -9.52 16.90
C MET A 95 -9.97 -9.57 17.64
N VAL A 96 -10.78 -10.60 17.41
CA VAL A 96 -12.06 -10.78 18.09
C VAL A 96 -11.84 -11.17 19.56
N TYR A 97 -10.80 -11.93 19.88
CA TYR A 97 -10.42 -12.22 21.25
C TYR A 97 -10.12 -10.95 22.04
N LEU A 98 -9.30 -10.04 21.49
CA LEU A 98 -9.02 -8.74 22.13
C LEU A 98 -10.31 -7.94 22.34
N SER A 99 -11.20 -7.86 21.35
CA SER A 99 -12.49 -7.19 21.46
C SER A 99 -13.32 -7.75 22.63
N ASN A 100 -13.39 -9.07 22.79
CA ASN A 100 -14.12 -9.71 23.87
C ASN A 100 -13.50 -9.38 25.24
N VAL A 101 -12.16 -9.43 25.37
CA VAL A 101 -11.45 -9.08 26.61
C VAL A 101 -11.81 -7.68 27.09
N TYR A 102 -11.85 -6.71 26.18
CA TYR A 102 -12.19 -5.33 26.55
C TYR A 102 -13.70 -5.14 26.80
N SER A 103 -14.57 -5.87 26.10
CA SER A 103 -16.03 -5.81 26.33
C SER A 103 -16.44 -6.43 27.67
N GLU A 104 -15.84 -7.58 28.03
CA GLU A 104 -16.15 -8.29 29.27
C GLU A 104 -15.65 -7.57 30.53
N ARG A 105 -14.52 -6.87 30.43
CA ARG A 105 -13.95 -6.11 31.56
C ARG A 105 -14.72 -4.86 31.93
N GLY A 106 -15.74 -4.47 31.17
CA GLY A 106 -16.48 -3.23 31.42
C GLY A 106 -15.54 -2.03 31.35
N THR A 107 -14.84 -1.87 30.25
CA THR A 107 -13.73 -0.92 30.09
C THR A 107 -14.14 0.50 30.46
N ASP A 108 -13.54 1.06 31.50
CA ASP A 108 -13.64 2.48 31.83
C ASP A 108 -12.66 3.30 31.00
N LEU A 109 -13.18 3.88 29.93
CA LEU A 109 -12.39 4.68 28.98
C LEU A 109 -11.74 5.90 29.64
N GLY A 110 -12.40 6.51 30.61
CA GLY A 110 -11.85 7.63 31.39
C GLY A 110 -10.60 7.20 32.17
N SER A 111 -10.63 6.03 32.77
CA SER A 111 -9.47 5.47 33.47
C SER A 111 -8.30 5.22 32.54
N PHE A 112 -8.52 4.74 31.32
CA PHE A 112 -7.43 4.53 30.35
C PHE A 112 -6.71 5.82 29.97
N HIS A 113 -7.45 6.89 29.75
CA HIS A 113 -6.88 8.20 29.45
C HIS A 113 -6.06 8.73 30.62
N VAL A 114 -6.63 8.72 31.84
CA VAL A 114 -5.94 9.19 33.05
C VAL A 114 -4.69 8.37 33.34
N MET A 115 -4.75 7.04 33.21
CA MET A 115 -3.59 6.16 33.42
C MET A 115 -2.46 6.46 32.45
N LEU A 116 -2.77 6.67 31.15
CA LEU A 116 -1.77 7.02 30.16
C LEU A 116 -1.14 8.38 30.46
N SER A 117 -1.94 9.43 30.66
CA SER A 117 -1.45 10.78 30.93
C SER A 117 -0.61 10.83 32.23
N SER A 118 -1.05 10.13 33.28
CA SER A 118 -0.30 10.04 34.54
C SER A 118 1.03 9.32 34.34
N ALA A 119 1.04 8.16 33.65
CA ALA A 119 2.25 7.39 33.41
C ALA A 119 3.27 8.17 32.54
N LEU A 120 2.80 8.92 31.56
CA LEU A 120 3.63 9.79 30.72
C LEU A 120 4.23 10.95 31.49
N SER A 121 3.45 11.62 32.37
CA SER A 121 3.91 12.77 33.15
C SER A 121 5.03 12.40 34.13
N ILE A 122 5.03 11.20 34.69
CA ILE A 122 6.07 10.71 35.61
C ILE A 122 7.10 9.81 34.91
N GLN A 123 7.05 9.70 33.59
CA GLN A 123 7.93 8.84 32.79
C GLN A 123 7.99 7.39 33.30
N SER A 124 6.85 6.85 33.73
CA SER A 124 6.74 5.48 34.22
C SER A 124 6.95 4.45 33.10
N ALA A 125 7.57 3.33 33.45
CA ALA A 125 7.68 2.16 32.56
C ALA A 125 6.29 1.59 32.16
N ASP A 126 5.24 1.91 32.90
CA ASP A 126 3.86 1.49 32.59
C ASP A 126 3.26 2.26 31.41
N ALA A 127 3.85 3.38 31.01
CA ALA A 127 3.37 4.19 29.89
C ALA A 127 3.27 3.37 28.59
N GLU A 128 4.28 2.53 28.31
CA GLU A 128 4.28 1.65 27.13
C GLU A 128 3.12 0.63 27.20
N THR A 129 2.86 0.08 28.39
CA THR A 129 1.77 -0.87 28.61
C THR A 129 0.41 -0.21 28.43
N HIS A 130 0.21 0.99 28.96
CA HIS A 130 -1.03 1.75 28.78
C HIS A 130 -1.25 2.17 27.33
N GLN A 131 -0.20 2.63 26.66
CA GLN A 131 -0.24 2.97 25.24
C GLN A 131 -0.63 1.74 24.38
N LYS A 132 -0.04 0.59 24.66
CA LYS A 132 -0.40 -0.67 24.00
C LYS A 132 -1.86 -1.05 24.25
N THR A 133 -2.33 -0.94 25.49
CA THR A 133 -3.72 -1.25 25.86
C THR A 133 -4.73 -0.38 25.11
N ILE A 134 -4.47 0.93 25.00
CA ILE A 134 -5.32 1.85 24.24
C ILE A 134 -5.30 1.51 22.76
N PHE A 135 -4.11 1.21 22.20
CA PHE A 135 -3.99 0.77 20.81
C PHE A 135 -4.84 -0.47 20.53
N GLU A 136 -4.68 -1.51 21.35
CA GLU A 136 -5.40 -2.78 21.21
C GLU A 136 -6.91 -2.59 21.36
N TYR A 137 -7.35 -1.73 22.29
CA TYR A 137 -8.75 -1.35 22.43
C TYR A 137 -9.28 -0.70 21.15
N MET A 138 -8.65 0.39 20.68
CA MET A 138 -9.11 1.13 19.49
C MET A 138 -9.13 0.24 18.24
N ALA A 139 -8.12 -0.63 18.08
CA ALA A 139 -8.00 -1.52 16.94
C ALA A 139 -9.02 -2.65 16.94
N SER A 140 -9.31 -3.23 18.12
CA SER A 140 -10.12 -4.44 18.23
C SER A 140 -11.63 -4.19 18.27
N GLN A 141 -12.11 -2.98 18.64
CA GLN A 141 -13.55 -2.72 18.65
C GLN A 141 -14.09 -2.74 17.21
N PRO A 142 -15.08 -3.59 16.89
CA PRO A 142 -15.62 -3.66 15.54
C PRO A 142 -16.28 -2.37 15.07
N THR A 143 -17.01 -1.71 15.98
CA THR A 143 -17.68 -0.42 15.76
C THR A 143 -17.47 0.48 16.97
N PHE A 144 -17.32 1.77 16.73
CA PHE A 144 -17.22 2.77 17.78
C PHE A 144 -18.62 3.29 18.18
N SER A 145 -18.89 3.30 19.47
CA SER A 145 -20.01 4.03 20.06
C SER A 145 -19.68 5.52 20.17
N VAL A 146 -20.68 6.33 20.53
CA VAL A 146 -20.48 7.76 20.80
C VAL A 146 -19.40 7.98 21.88
N LYS A 147 -19.36 7.14 22.90
CA LYS A 147 -18.36 7.22 23.98
C LYS A 147 -16.95 6.89 23.48
N ASP A 148 -16.82 5.95 22.54
CA ASP A 148 -15.53 5.61 21.94
C ASP A 148 -15.00 6.77 21.09
N VAL A 149 -15.88 7.44 20.35
CA VAL A 149 -15.53 8.64 19.58
C VAL A 149 -15.09 9.78 20.48
N GLU A 150 -15.82 10.03 21.58
CA GLU A 150 -15.46 11.05 22.57
C GLU A 150 -14.10 10.73 23.22
N PHE A 151 -13.89 9.48 23.60
CA PHE A 151 -12.61 9.02 24.15
C PHE A 151 -11.45 9.24 23.15
N ALA A 152 -11.61 8.82 21.91
CA ALA A 152 -10.58 9.00 20.89
C ALA A 152 -10.29 10.49 20.66
N ASN A 153 -11.32 11.33 20.57
CA ASN A 153 -11.13 12.79 20.42
C ASN A 153 -10.37 13.39 21.62
N ASN A 154 -10.71 12.98 22.85
CA ASN A 154 -10.01 13.44 24.03
C ASN A 154 -8.52 13.10 23.99
N ILE A 155 -8.16 11.87 23.58
CA ILE A 155 -6.77 11.43 23.41
C ILE A 155 -6.04 12.29 22.36
N PHE A 156 -6.66 12.54 21.21
CA PHE A 156 -6.00 13.29 20.14
C PHE A 156 -5.85 14.77 20.45
N HIS A 157 -6.73 15.35 21.27
CA HIS A 157 -6.69 16.77 21.66
C HIS A 157 -5.90 17.03 22.96
N ASP A 158 -5.58 15.99 23.73
CA ASP A 158 -4.80 16.16 24.96
C ASP A 158 -3.34 16.55 24.64
N ALA A 159 -2.91 17.72 25.14
CA ALA A 159 -1.55 18.24 24.92
C ALA A 159 -0.47 17.44 25.67
N GLU A 160 -0.84 16.72 26.74
CA GLU A 160 0.08 15.91 27.55
C GLU A 160 0.46 14.60 26.84
N ILE A 161 -0.33 14.16 25.87
CA ILE A 161 -0.06 12.94 25.14
C ILE A 161 0.92 13.23 23.98
N PRO A 162 2.11 12.60 23.96
CA PRO A 162 3.11 12.80 22.93
C PRO A 162 2.60 12.50 21.51
N VAL A 163 3.11 13.23 20.54
CA VAL A 163 2.80 13.05 19.11
C VAL A 163 3.03 11.60 18.66
N ALA A 164 4.11 10.96 19.12
CA ALA A 164 4.40 9.56 18.80
C ALA A 164 3.28 8.60 19.27
N ALA A 165 2.71 8.82 20.47
CA ALA A 165 1.59 8.01 20.95
C ALA A 165 0.32 8.26 20.12
N LYS A 166 0.02 9.52 19.78
CA LYS A 166 -1.10 9.86 18.89
C LYS A 166 -0.93 9.23 17.51
N ALA A 167 0.27 9.31 16.94
CA ALA A 167 0.61 8.69 15.67
C ALA A 167 0.44 7.16 15.70
N HIS A 168 0.73 6.53 16.84
CA HIS A 168 0.45 5.11 17.07
C HIS A 168 -1.05 4.83 17.07
N PHE A 169 -1.87 5.66 17.71
CA PHE A 169 -3.33 5.49 17.76
C PHE A 169 -4.01 5.74 16.42
N VAL A 170 -3.45 6.57 15.53
CA VAL A 170 -3.92 6.65 14.13
C VAL A 170 -3.85 5.27 13.47
N ALA A 171 -2.76 4.53 13.66
CA ALA A 171 -2.65 3.18 13.12
C ALA A 171 -3.64 2.20 13.76
N ALA A 172 -4.01 2.37 15.03
CA ALA A 172 -5.06 1.58 15.69
C ALA A 172 -6.43 1.81 15.02
N LEU A 173 -6.80 3.07 14.75
CA LEU A 173 -8.03 3.41 14.02
C LEU A 173 -8.04 2.80 12.62
N PHE A 174 -6.90 2.91 11.90
CA PHE A 174 -6.75 2.33 10.58
C PHE A 174 -6.95 0.81 10.60
N ILE A 175 -6.21 0.08 11.46
CA ILE A 175 -6.28 -1.38 11.54
C ILE A 175 -7.67 -1.85 11.93
N GLY A 176 -8.31 -1.17 12.90
CA GLY A 176 -9.67 -1.49 13.31
C GLY A 176 -10.69 -1.30 12.18
N CYS A 177 -10.63 -0.17 11.46
CA CYS A 177 -11.49 0.10 10.32
C CYS A 177 -11.18 -0.83 9.13
N HIS A 178 -9.90 -1.21 8.96
CA HIS A 178 -9.49 -2.16 7.94
C HIS A 178 -9.97 -3.60 8.23
N PHE A 179 -9.96 -4.01 9.50
CA PHE A 179 -10.47 -5.30 9.95
C PHE A 179 -12.00 -5.38 9.79
N SER A 180 -12.73 -4.36 10.22
CA SER A 180 -14.18 -4.23 10.09
C SER A 180 -14.54 -2.78 9.78
N PHE A 181 -15.30 -2.55 8.69
CA PHE A 181 -15.65 -1.18 8.30
C PHE A 181 -16.42 -0.46 9.41
N ASP A 182 -15.93 0.70 9.78
CA ASP A 182 -16.59 1.58 10.75
C ASP A 182 -16.53 3.04 10.27
N ALA A 183 -17.70 3.61 10.00
CA ALA A 183 -17.84 4.99 9.55
C ALA A 183 -17.32 6.00 10.57
N ALA A 184 -17.46 5.73 11.88
CA ALA A 184 -17.00 6.63 12.93
C ALA A 184 -15.46 6.69 12.99
N LYS A 185 -14.77 5.55 12.86
CA LYS A 185 -13.30 5.52 12.80
C LYS A 185 -12.78 6.24 11.56
N LEU A 186 -13.43 6.03 10.41
CA LEU A 186 -13.04 6.72 9.17
C LEU A 186 -13.26 8.23 9.28
N ASP A 187 -14.35 8.67 9.93
CA ASP A 187 -14.64 10.08 10.18
C ASP A 187 -13.60 10.73 11.11
N LEU A 188 -13.18 10.02 12.16
CA LEU A 188 -12.07 10.44 13.02
C LEU A 188 -10.76 10.60 12.21
N LEU A 189 -10.42 9.63 11.36
CA LEU A 189 -9.24 9.71 10.51
C LEU A 189 -9.29 10.91 9.55
N LEU A 190 -10.46 11.20 8.96
CA LEU A 190 -10.66 12.40 8.13
C LEU A 190 -10.42 13.69 8.93
N SER A 191 -10.91 13.76 10.17
CA SER A 191 -10.66 14.91 11.06
C SER A 191 -9.18 15.13 11.34
N LEU A 192 -8.43 14.04 11.51
CA LEU A 192 -6.98 14.09 11.79
C LEU A 192 -6.14 14.48 10.56
N CYS A 193 -6.70 14.40 9.35
CA CYS A 193 -6.03 14.91 8.15
C CYS A 193 -5.98 16.44 8.10
N GLU A 194 -6.94 17.11 8.73
CA GLU A 194 -7.13 18.55 8.61
C GLU A 194 -6.19 19.37 9.50
N LYS A 195 -5.93 18.89 10.72
CA LYS A 195 -5.23 19.68 11.77
C LYS A 195 -4.29 18.80 12.60
N GLY A 196 -3.28 19.43 13.17
CA GLY A 196 -2.38 18.79 14.09
C GLY A 196 -0.96 18.61 13.56
N ASP A 197 -0.17 17.83 14.27
CA ASP A 197 1.22 17.55 13.93
C ASP A 197 1.32 16.79 12.59
N VAL A 198 2.38 17.06 11.85
CA VAL A 198 2.61 16.47 10.52
C VAL A 198 2.66 14.94 10.55
N GLU A 199 3.12 14.32 11.66
CA GLU A 199 3.18 12.87 11.78
C GLU A 199 1.79 12.25 11.91
N VAL A 200 0.91 12.86 12.70
CA VAL A 200 -0.49 12.44 12.84
C VAL A 200 -1.21 12.63 11.51
N ARG A 201 -1.06 13.80 10.87
CA ARG A 201 -1.69 14.10 9.58
C ARG A 201 -1.23 13.15 8.48
N GLY A 202 0.07 12.90 8.36
CA GLY A 202 0.62 12.02 7.31
C GLY A 202 0.11 10.58 7.44
N ARG A 203 0.11 10.04 8.66
CA ARG A 203 -0.45 8.69 8.91
C ARG A 203 -1.96 8.64 8.69
N ALA A 204 -2.70 9.67 9.13
CA ALA A 204 -4.14 9.75 8.92
C ALA A 204 -4.49 9.81 7.43
N PHE A 205 -3.79 10.64 6.67
CA PHE A 205 -3.99 10.78 5.23
C PHE A 205 -3.70 9.47 4.48
N ALA A 206 -2.59 8.80 4.78
CA ALA A 206 -2.27 7.49 4.23
C ALA A 206 -3.33 6.43 4.61
N SER A 207 -3.83 6.46 5.86
CA SER A 207 -4.89 5.58 6.33
C SER A 207 -6.20 5.78 5.58
N VAL A 208 -6.63 7.04 5.41
CA VAL A 208 -7.83 7.40 4.63
C VAL A 208 -7.70 6.93 3.19
N PHE A 209 -6.54 7.15 2.56
CA PHE A 209 -6.29 6.70 1.20
C PHE A 209 -6.43 5.18 1.06
N LEU A 210 -5.74 4.42 1.92
CA LEU A 210 -5.78 2.96 1.89
C LEU A 210 -7.17 2.39 2.17
N LEU A 211 -7.92 2.97 3.13
CA LEU A 211 -9.29 2.59 3.41
C LEU A 211 -10.25 2.96 2.28
N ALA A 212 -10.06 4.10 1.63
CA ALA A 212 -10.86 4.50 0.49
C ALA A 212 -10.66 3.56 -0.71
N LEU A 213 -9.45 3.07 -0.96
CA LEU A 213 -9.20 2.01 -1.94
C LEU A 213 -9.90 0.70 -1.54
N ARG A 214 -9.75 0.30 -0.28
CA ARG A 214 -10.35 -0.96 0.26
C ARG A 214 -11.86 -0.98 0.15
N TYR A 215 -12.50 0.16 0.41
CA TYR A 215 -13.95 0.31 0.48
C TYR A 215 -14.53 1.18 -0.64
N SER A 216 -13.83 1.31 -1.77
CA SER A 216 -14.20 2.18 -2.88
C SER A 216 -15.65 1.98 -3.36
N ALA A 217 -16.10 0.74 -3.47
CA ALA A 217 -17.47 0.41 -3.88
C ALA A 217 -18.52 0.63 -2.77
N ARG A 218 -18.11 0.64 -1.49
CA ARG A 218 -19.00 0.82 -0.33
C ARG A 218 -19.17 2.29 0.05
N LEU A 219 -18.12 3.10 -0.09
CA LEU A 219 -18.11 4.52 0.31
C LEU A 219 -19.25 5.36 -0.29
N PRO A 220 -19.68 5.18 -1.55
CA PRO A 220 -20.78 5.96 -2.13
C PRO A 220 -22.12 5.87 -1.38
N LEU A 221 -22.30 4.82 -0.56
CA LEU A 221 -23.49 4.66 0.29
C LEU A 221 -23.45 5.59 1.52
N TYR A 222 -22.27 6.07 1.94
CA TYR A 222 -22.04 6.93 3.10
C TYR A 222 -21.87 8.39 2.68
N LYS A 223 -22.99 9.05 2.41
CA LYS A 223 -23.00 10.43 1.85
C LYS A 223 -22.24 11.44 2.72
N ASP A 224 -22.32 11.30 4.03
CA ASP A 224 -21.65 12.22 4.97
C ASP A 224 -20.12 12.07 4.89
N LEU A 225 -19.61 10.83 4.82
CA LEU A 225 -18.18 10.58 4.62
C LEU A 225 -17.69 11.14 3.28
N ILE A 226 -18.45 10.92 2.19
CA ILE A 226 -18.11 11.49 0.87
C ILE A 226 -18.10 13.01 0.92
N SER A 227 -19.06 13.63 1.60
CA SER A 227 -19.09 15.08 1.75
C SER A 227 -17.88 15.61 2.52
N ARG A 228 -17.48 14.92 3.58
CA ARG A 228 -16.25 15.27 4.32
C ARG A 228 -14.97 15.07 3.50
N MET A 229 -14.89 13.98 2.75
CA MET A 229 -13.75 13.75 1.86
C MET A 229 -13.66 14.84 0.78
N ARG A 230 -14.80 15.35 0.29
CA ARG A 230 -14.83 16.50 -0.64
C ARG A 230 -14.34 17.78 0.03
N LEU A 231 -14.75 18.06 1.26
CA LEU A 231 -14.21 19.22 2.01
C LEU A 231 -12.71 19.12 2.22
N LEU A 232 -12.20 17.89 2.49
CA LEU A 232 -10.76 17.66 2.58
C LEU A 232 -10.05 17.95 1.25
N SER A 233 -10.70 17.66 0.10
CA SER A 233 -10.13 17.93 -1.22
C SER A 233 -10.01 19.42 -1.57
N ASP A 234 -10.71 20.29 -0.83
CA ASP A 234 -10.60 21.76 -0.99
C ASP A 234 -9.35 22.34 -0.27
N MET A 235 -8.62 21.54 0.51
CA MET A 235 -7.40 22.01 1.18
C MET A 235 -6.26 22.23 0.17
N PRO A 236 -5.49 23.32 0.28
CA PRO A 236 -4.43 23.65 -0.69
C PRO A 236 -3.38 22.55 -0.89
N SER A 237 -3.01 21.83 0.19
CA SER A 237 -2.02 20.75 0.16
C SER A 237 -2.60 19.38 -0.19
N PHE A 238 -3.92 19.27 -0.42
CA PHE A 238 -4.58 17.99 -0.61
C PHE A 238 -4.02 17.22 -1.81
N LEU A 239 -3.90 17.88 -2.95
CA LEU A 239 -3.44 17.26 -4.19
C LEU A 239 -2.01 16.73 -4.07
N ASP A 240 -1.10 17.53 -3.50
CA ASP A 240 0.29 17.12 -3.32
C ASP A 240 0.42 15.97 -2.32
N ASN A 241 -0.34 16.02 -1.22
CA ASN A 241 -0.42 14.94 -0.25
C ASN A 241 -0.98 13.66 -0.88
N LEU A 242 -2.02 13.78 -1.72
CA LEU A 242 -2.64 12.65 -2.40
C LEU A 242 -1.68 12.01 -3.42
N LYS A 243 -0.94 12.84 -4.20
CA LYS A 243 0.13 12.36 -5.10
C LYS A 243 1.19 11.58 -4.33
N ALA A 244 1.67 12.15 -3.22
CA ALA A 244 2.69 11.53 -2.38
C ALA A 244 2.26 10.14 -1.88
N VAL A 245 1.05 10.04 -1.34
CA VAL A 245 0.49 8.78 -0.82
C VAL A 245 0.26 7.77 -1.95
N ALA A 246 -0.31 8.20 -3.08
CA ALA A 246 -0.55 7.34 -4.24
C ALA A 246 0.76 6.78 -4.79
N MET A 247 1.78 7.62 -4.97
CA MET A 247 3.10 7.20 -5.45
C MET A 247 3.73 6.17 -4.50
N GLN A 248 3.69 6.42 -3.19
CA GLN A 248 4.24 5.48 -2.22
C GLN A 248 3.48 4.15 -2.18
N TYR A 249 2.15 4.18 -2.34
CA TYR A 249 1.35 2.97 -2.46
C TYR A 249 1.79 2.13 -3.67
N PHE A 250 1.99 2.75 -4.84
CA PHE A 250 2.46 2.04 -6.02
C PHE A 250 3.87 1.49 -5.85
N GLN A 251 4.77 2.26 -5.25
CA GLN A 251 6.13 1.82 -4.96
C GLN A 251 6.16 0.60 -4.02
N CYS A 252 5.32 0.58 -2.99
CA CYS A 252 5.18 -0.58 -2.12
C CYS A 252 4.68 -1.83 -2.87
N ARG A 253 3.81 -1.69 -3.85
CA ARG A 253 3.39 -2.82 -4.69
C ARG A 253 4.53 -3.41 -5.52
N ASP A 254 5.56 -2.62 -5.86
CA ASP A 254 6.75 -3.08 -6.56
C ASP A 254 7.75 -3.82 -5.66
N THR A 255 7.55 -3.78 -4.34
CA THR A 255 8.49 -4.34 -3.36
C THR A 255 8.78 -5.82 -3.61
N GLU A 256 7.80 -6.63 -3.98
CA GLU A 256 8.05 -8.05 -4.29
C GLU A 256 8.95 -8.24 -5.50
N ARG A 257 8.76 -7.45 -6.56
CA ARG A 257 9.60 -7.49 -7.75
C ARG A 257 11.03 -7.06 -7.43
N ILE A 258 11.17 -5.97 -6.67
CA ILE A 258 12.46 -5.47 -6.19
C ILE A 258 13.14 -6.54 -5.33
N THR A 259 12.41 -7.14 -4.39
CA THR A 259 12.92 -8.19 -3.50
C THR A 259 13.39 -9.42 -4.28
N ARG A 260 12.63 -9.89 -5.26
CA ARG A 260 13.03 -11.02 -6.12
C ARG A 260 14.28 -10.67 -6.92
N LYS A 261 14.30 -9.49 -7.56
CA LYS A 261 15.48 -9.02 -8.29
C LYS A 261 16.72 -8.96 -7.40
N MET A 262 16.59 -8.46 -6.17
CA MET A 262 17.68 -8.46 -5.19
C MET A 262 18.14 -9.88 -4.83
N GLN A 263 17.20 -10.79 -4.59
CA GLN A 263 17.53 -12.16 -4.20
C GLN A 263 18.19 -12.94 -5.34
N ASP A 264 17.65 -12.84 -6.54
CA ASP A 264 18.10 -13.63 -7.69
C ASP A 264 19.42 -13.10 -8.26
N GLU A 265 19.61 -11.79 -8.29
CA GLU A 265 20.74 -11.16 -8.95
C GLU A 265 21.85 -10.78 -7.96
N LEU A 266 21.54 -9.97 -6.94
CA LEU A 266 22.55 -9.42 -6.04
C LEU A 266 23.09 -10.49 -5.09
N ILE A 267 22.22 -11.29 -4.47
CA ILE A 267 22.66 -12.34 -3.53
C ILE A 267 23.42 -13.45 -4.24
N ALA A 268 23.02 -13.78 -5.49
CA ALA A 268 23.76 -14.75 -6.30
C ALA A 268 25.18 -14.26 -6.64
N ASP A 269 25.30 -12.98 -6.98
CA ASP A 269 26.61 -12.40 -7.33
C ASP A 269 27.48 -12.17 -6.09
N LEU A 270 26.90 -11.77 -4.95
CA LEU A 270 27.61 -11.70 -3.68
C LEU A 270 28.15 -13.08 -3.24
N LYS A 271 27.40 -14.16 -3.46
CA LYS A 271 27.85 -15.53 -3.19
C LYS A 271 29.02 -15.92 -4.10
N LYS A 272 28.97 -15.59 -5.40
CA LYS A 272 30.07 -15.84 -6.34
C LYS A 272 31.31 -15.03 -5.95
N PHE A 273 31.12 -13.77 -5.59
CA PHE A 273 32.17 -12.89 -5.13
C PHE A 273 32.83 -13.40 -3.83
N ALA A 274 32.01 -13.78 -2.83
CA ALA A 274 32.50 -14.36 -1.58
C ALA A 274 33.26 -15.69 -1.81
N ALA A 275 32.82 -16.50 -2.78
CA ALA A 275 33.53 -17.71 -3.17
C ALA A 275 34.89 -17.43 -3.84
N ALA A 276 34.94 -16.39 -4.68
CA ALA A 276 36.18 -15.94 -5.31
C ALA A 276 37.15 -15.29 -4.30
N SER A 277 36.62 -14.53 -3.33
CA SER A 277 37.42 -13.88 -2.28
C SER A 277 37.94 -14.85 -1.19
N LYS A 278 37.36 -16.05 -1.05
CA LYS A 278 37.93 -17.08 -0.14
C LYS A 278 39.36 -17.48 -0.49
N ASN A 279 39.80 -17.27 -1.73
CA ASN A 279 41.20 -17.43 -2.11
C ASN A 279 42.09 -16.25 -1.67
N ILE A 280 41.51 -15.14 -1.18
CA ILE A 280 42.18 -13.93 -0.69
C ILE A 280 42.24 -13.93 0.85
N SER A 281 41.42 -14.74 1.52
CA SER A 281 41.25 -14.78 2.98
C SER A 281 42.42 -15.46 3.75
N ALA A 282 43.58 -15.62 3.13
CA ALA A 282 44.79 -16.09 3.81
C ALA A 282 45.60 -14.94 4.44
N MET A 283 45.07 -13.72 4.52
CA MET A 283 45.72 -12.58 5.15
C MET A 283 44.96 -12.15 6.42
N ASP A 284 45.53 -12.53 7.57
CA ASP A 284 45.09 -12.14 8.90
C ASP A 284 45.05 -10.61 9.09
N ASN A 285 44.01 -10.12 9.76
CA ASN A 285 43.88 -8.78 10.37
C ASN A 285 43.83 -7.52 9.47
N GLN A 286 43.24 -7.57 8.32
CA GLN A 286 42.90 -6.33 7.59
C GLN A 286 41.49 -5.82 7.92
N THR A 287 41.37 -4.50 8.14
CA THR A 287 40.08 -3.83 8.35
C THR A 287 39.27 -3.80 7.04
N LEU A 288 37.93 -3.64 7.11
CA LEU A 288 37.06 -3.54 5.93
C LEU A 288 37.43 -2.34 5.03
N GLU A 289 37.99 -1.27 5.62
CA GLU A 289 38.51 -0.11 4.90
C GLU A 289 39.71 -0.47 4.04
N ASP A 290 40.67 -1.25 4.59
CA ASP A 290 41.82 -1.75 3.84
C ASP A 290 41.40 -2.67 2.68
N LEU A 291 40.29 -3.41 2.87
CA LEU A 291 39.71 -4.25 1.81
C LEU A 291 39.02 -3.42 0.71
N LEU A 292 38.30 -2.36 1.09
CA LEU A 292 37.63 -1.46 0.13
C LEU A 292 38.62 -0.57 -0.64
N GLU A 293 39.78 -0.25 -0.07
CA GLU A 293 40.86 0.48 -0.75
C GLU A 293 41.76 -0.42 -1.59
N ASN A 294 41.69 -1.73 -1.41
CA ASN A 294 42.51 -2.68 -2.16
C ASN A 294 42.16 -2.66 -3.65
N PRO A 295 43.11 -2.34 -4.54
CA PRO A 295 42.88 -2.27 -5.98
C PRO A 295 42.41 -3.59 -6.61
N GLU A 296 42.77 -4.74 -6.03
CA GLU A 296 42.32 -6.05 -6.50
C GLU A 296 40.86 -6.31 -6.12
N TRP A 297 40.43 -5.82 -4.97
CA TRP A 297 39.04 -5.86 -4.53
C TRP A 297 38.15 -4.98 -5.39
N LYS A 298 38.58 -3.74 -5.70
CA LYS A 298 37.90 -2.85 -6.64
C LYS A 298 37.78 -3.48 -8.02
N LYS A 299 38.84 -4.04 -8.56
CA LYS A 299 38.79 -4.75 -9.85
C LYS A 299 37.87 -5.97 -9.81
N ALA A 300 37.87 -6.74 -8.74
CA ALA A 300 36.98 -7.89 -8.59
C ALA A 300 35.50 -7.46 -8.45
N ALA A 301 35.21 -6.38 -7.74
CA ALA A 301 33.89 -5.79 -7.61
C ALA A 301 33.39 -5.23 -8.96
N GLU A 302 34.25 -4.52 -9.70
CA GLU A 302 33.97 -4.02 -11.06
C GLU A 302 33.72 -5.17 -12.06
N GLN A 303 34.54 -6.22 -12.01
CA GLN A 303 34.41 -7.39 -12.88
C GLN A 303 33.15 -8.23 -12.55
N SER A 304 32.72 -8.23 -11.30
CA SER A 304 31.48 -8.92 -10.86
C SER A 304 30.21 -8.13 -11.18
N GLY A 305 30.32 -6.86 -11.53
CA GLY A 305 29.19 -5.96 -11.79
C GLY A 305 28.39 -5.58 -10.53
N ILE A 306 28.90 -5.90 -9.33
CA ILE A 306 28.26 -5.58 -8.04
C ILE A 306 28.10 -4.08 -7.86
N ASP A 307 29.11 -3.28 -8.20
CA ASP A 307 29.06 -1.81 -8.07
C ASP A 307 27.96 -1.19 -8.94
N LYS A 308 27.73 -1.72 -10.14
CA LYS A 308 26.63 -1.26 -10.99
C LYS A 308 25.28 -1.58 -10.39
N LYS A 309 25.13 -2.79 -9.83
CA LYS A 309 23.90 -3.22 -9.19
C LYS A 309 23.63 -2.47 -7.90
N MET A 310 24.65 -2.21 -7.08
CA MET A 310 24.51 -1.39 -5.87
C MET A 310 24.05 0.04 -6.21
N ARG A 311 24.58 0.64 -7.28
CA ARG A 311 24.10 1.94 -7.78
C ARG A 311 22.64 1.86 -8.25
N GLU A 312 22.28 0.83 -9.02
CA GLU A 312 20.91 0.61 -9.49
C GLU A 312 19.93 0.47 -8.30
N PHE A 313 20.30 -0.27 -7.26
CA PHE A 313 19.48 -0.36 -6.04
C PHE A 313 19.43 0.95 -5.25
N GLY A 314 20.52 1.71 -5.21
CA GLY A 314 20.54 3.06 -4.65
C GLY A 314 19.60 4.02 -5.41
N GLU A 315 19.55 3.94 -6.73
CA GLU A 315 18.59 4.70 -7.55
C GLU A 315 17.15 4.27 -7.30
N ILE A 316 16.87 2.97 -7.20
CA ILE A 316 15.54 2.46 -6.83
C ILE A 316 15.12 2.99 -5.46
N GLN A 317 16.03 3.00 -4.49
CA GLN A 317 15.79 3.53 -3.15
C GLN A 317 15.54 5.03 -3.17
N SER A 318 16.34 5.79 -3.92
CA SER A 318 16.16 7.25 -4.04
C SER A 318 14.82 7.63 -4.67
N GLN A 319 14.31 6.78 -5.57
CA GLN A 319 12.97 6.90 -6.16
C GLN A 319 11.85 6.41 -5.23
N GLY A 320 12.16 6.03 -3.97
CA GLY A 320 11.21 5.59 -2.96
C GLY A 320 10.91 4.08 -2.98
N GLY A 321 11.60 3.29 -3.79
CA GLY A 321 11.47 1.84 -3.81
C GLY A 321 11.95 1.21 -2.50
N ASP A 322 11.26 0.17 -2.04
CA ASP A 322 11.55 -0.50 -0.78
C ASP A 322 12.58 -1.62 -0.97
N VAL A 323 13.84 -1.30 -0.71
CA VAL A 323 14.95 -2.25 -0.76
C VAL A 323 15.18 -2.98 0.57
N PHE A 324 14.60 -2.49 1.67
CA PHE A 324 14.82 -3.05 3.01
C PHE A 324 14.02 -4.34 3.27
N MET A 325 12.92 -4.55 2.57
CA MET A 325 12.06 -5.72 2.76
C MET A 325 12.83 -7.05 2.64
N ALA A 326 13.72 -7.16 1.66
CA ALA A 326 14.53 -8.37 1.45
C ALA A 326 15.43 -8.71 2.63
N THR A 327 15.96 -7.67 3.30
CA THR A 327 16.89 -7.80 4.42
C THR A 327 16.17 -8.05 5.74
N PHE A 328 15.11 -7.27 6.03
CA PHE A 328 14.48 -7.24 7.35
C PHE A 328 13.26 -8.16 7.50
N SER A 329 12.75 -8.77 6.42
CA SER A 329 11.57 -9.65 6.49
C SER A 329 11.76 -10.83 7.45
N ARG A 330 12.95 -11.44 7.49
CA ARG A 330 13.24 -12.56 8.38
C ARG A 330 13.34 -12.16 9.86
N LEU A 331 13.64 -10.90 10.14
CA LEU A 331 13.77 -10.37 11.50
C LEU A 331 12.42 -10.02 12.14
N LYS A 332 11.31 -10.18 11.41
CA LYS A 332 9.95 -10.03 11.95
C LYS A 332 9.49 -11.24 12.80
N ASN A 333 10.32 -12.27 12.95
CA ASN A 333 10.05 -13.41 13.81
C ASN A 333 10.44 -13.19 15.29
N TYR A 334 10.94 -12.01 15.66
CA TYR A 334 11.18 -11.67 17.07
C TYR A 334 9.86 -11.65 17.85
N PRO A 335 9.85 -12.09 19.14
CA PRO A 335 8.65 -12.04 20.00
C PRO A 335 8.00 -10.66 20.08
N PHE A 336 8.79 -9.60 19.90
CA PHE A 336 8.29 -8.23 19.82
C PHE A 336 7.16 -8.07 18.79
N PHE A 337 7.24 -8.73 17.62
CA PHE A 337 6.24 -8.66 16.55
C PHE A 337 5.07 -9.62 16.70
N GLU A 338 4.96 -10.36 17.81
CA GLU A 338 3.74 -11.11 18.12
C GLU A 338 2.59 -10.19 18.49
N SER A 339 2.89 -9.02 19.10
CA SER A 339 1.89 -8.00 19.40
C SER A 339 1.55 -7.17 18.17
N LEU A 340 0.24 -7.04 17.89
CA LEU A 340 -0.29 -6.19 16.82
C LEU A 340 0.20 -4.74 16.92
N ALA A 341 0.18 -4.18 18.14
CA ALA A 341 0.56 -2.80 18.40
C ALA A 341 2.00 -2.48 17.97
N ASN A 342 2.91 -3.43 18.14
CA ASN A 342 4.34 -3.22 17.91
C ASN A 342 4.71 -3.08 16.42
N TRP A 343 3.83 -3.45 15.50
CA TRP A 343 4.05 -3.26 14.07
C TRP A 343 3.97 -1.80 13.63
N PHE A 344 3.25 -0.97 14.39
CA PHE A 344 2.97 0.42 14.06
C PHE A 344 3.55 1.41 15.07
N LEU A 345 4.26 0.89 16.07
CA LEU A 345 4.85 1.70 17.12
C LEU A 345 5.95 2.60 16.53
N PRO A 346 5.88 3.94 16.66
CA PRO A 346 6.98 4.82 16.30
C PRO A 346 8.26 4.40 17.01
N PHE A 347 9.36 4.40 16.30
CA PHE A 347 10.63 3.94 16.86
C PHE A 347 11.10 4.87 17.99
N ALA A 348 11.26 4.32 19.18
CA ALA A 348 11.76 5.02 20.37
C ALA A 348 13.09 4.39 20.81
N PRO A 349 14.22 5.13 20.77
CA PRO A 349 15.53 4.64 21.19
C PRO A 349 15.56 4.11 22.63
N SER A 350 14.70 4.69 23.50
CA SER A 350 14.60 4.37 24.93
C SER A 350 13.57 3.30 25.27
N HIS A 351 12.95 2.64 24.28
CA HIS A 351 11.92 1.64 24.52
C HIS A 351 12.43 0.49 25.39
N SER A 352 11.58 0.03 26.31
CA SER A 352 11.92 -1.01 27.32
C SER A 352 12.41 -2.33 26.72
N VAL A 353 12.00 -2.64 25.45
CA VAL A 353 12.46 -3.85 24.74
C VAL A 353 13.99 -3.92 24.60
N PHE A 354 14.68 -2.79 24.67
CA PHE A 354 16.13 -2.73 24.61
C PHE A 354 16.81 -2.99 25.96
N ASN A 355 16.05 -3.28 27.04
CA ASN A 355 16.52 -3.71 28.38
C ASN A 355 17.63 -2.83 28.97
N GLY A 356 17.52 -1.51 28.86
CA GLY A 356 18.52 -0.57 29.39
C GLY A 356 19.88 -0.63 28.70
N ALA A 357 20.04 -1.41 27.64
CA ALA A 357 21.16 -1.29 26.73
C ALA A 357 21.01 0.05 26.00
N ASN A 358 21.48 1.11 26.66
CA ASN A 358 21.51 2.45 26.09
C ASN A 358 22.57 2.44 24.98
N LEU A 359 22.17 1.88 23.84
CA LEU A 359 23.04 1.81 22.67
C LEU A 359 23.00 3.18 22.01
N PRO A 360 24.12 3.93 21.94
CA PRO A 360 24.20 5.17 21.17
C PRO A 360 23.63 5.01 19.74
N ILE A 361 23.79 3.80 19.19
CA ILE A 361 23.30 3.41 17.89
C ILE A 361 21.76 3.50 17.75
N ASN A 362 20.99 3.33 18.83
CA ASN A 362 19.53 3.45 18.73
C ASN A 362 19.10 4.86 18.31
N SER A 363 19.78 5.91 18.79
CA SER A 363 19.54 7.28 18.36
C SER A 363 19.88 7.46 16.87
N MET A 364 20.96 6.83 16.42
CA MET A 364 21.34 6.86 15.01
C MET A 364 20.31 6.12 14.15
N ILE A 365 19.85 4.95 14.58
CA ILE A 365 18.78 4.20 13.87
C ILE A 365 17.50 5.02 13.77
N ALA A 366 17.15 5.80 14.79
CA ALA A 366 15.99 6.70 14.74
C ALA A 366 16.06 7.68 13.57
N ASP A 367 17.26 8.17 13.26
CA ASP A 367 17.52 9.18 12.22
C ASP A 367 17.68 8.58 10.81
N ILE A 368 17.68 7.24 10.63
CA ILE A 368 17.77 6.63 9.30
C ILE A 368 16.53 7.01 8.48
N PRO A 369 16.68 7.80 7.40
CA PRO A 369 15.58 8.10 6.50
C PRO A 369 15.18 6.84 5.73
N MET A 370 13.96 6.82 5.20
CA MET A 370 13.44 5.76 4.33
C MET A 370 13.29 4.37 4.98
N MET A 371 13.77 4.16 6.21
CA MET A 371 13.57 2.93 6.96
C MET A 371 12.31 3.06 7.81
N CYS A 372 11.35 2.17 7.63
CA CYS A 372 10.11 2.17 8.41
C CYS A 372 10.35 1.76 9.87
N ASN A 373 9.43 2.14 10.76
CA ASN A 373 9.61 1.94 12.20
C ASN A 373 9.77 0.47 12.57
N SER A 374 8.98 -0.42 11.97
CA SER A 374 9.10 -1.86 12.23
C SER A 374 10.46 -2.42 11.82
N ASP A 375 11.10 -1.89 10.77
CA ASP A 375 12.46 -2.29 10.38
C ASP A 375 13.52 -1.72 11.30
N LYS A 376 13.35 -0.48 11.80
CA LYS A 376 14.21 0.10 12.83
C LYS A 376 14.23 -0.76 14.08
N TYR A 377 13.05 -1.21 14.56
CA TYR A 377 12.98 -2.17 15.68
C TYR A 377 13.65 -3.51 15.35
N SER A 378 13.41 -4.07 14.16
CA SER A 378 14.05 -5.31 13.74
C SER A 378 15.57 -5.19 13.74
N PHE A 379 16.08 -4.09 13.22
CA PHE A 379 17.51 -3.83 13.15
C PHE A 379 18.12 -3.66 14.54
N ALA A 380 17.53 -2.80 15.39
CA ALA A 380 18.01 -2.61 16.76
C ALA A 380 17.99 -3.92 17.57
N LEU A 381 16.92 -4.73 17.46
CA LEU A 381 16.85 -6.04 18.12
C LEU A 381 17.88 -7.03 17.59
N SER A 382 18.21 -6.99 16.29
CA SER A 382 19.25 -7.84 15.72
C SER A 382 20.63 -7.49 16.26
N LEU A 383 20.91 -6.22 16.48
CA LEU A 383 22.16 -5.76 17.08
C LEU A 383 22.33 -6.22 18.53
N LEU A 384 21.23 -6.32 19.30
CA LEU A 384 21.27 -6.85 20.66
C LEU A 384 21.67 -8.33 20.71
N SER A 385 21.39 -9.09 19.66
CA SER A 385 21.77 -10.51 19.57
C SER A 385 23.25 -10.76 19.21
N ILE A 386 23.97 -9.69 18.82
CA ILE A 386 25.39 -9.76 18.43
C ILE A 386 26.28 -9.48 19.68
N PRO A 387 27.41 -10.20 19.87
CA PRO A 387 28.37 -9.91 20.93
C PRO A 387 28.87 -8.46 20.90
N GLU A 388 29.11 -7.86 22.07
CA GLU A 388 29.46 -6.44 22.22
C GLU A 388 30.69 -6.02 21.40
N SER A 389 31.69 -6.89 21.29
CA SER A 389 32.90 -6.64 20.49
C SER A 389 32.66 -6.51 19.00
N GLN A 390 31.68 -7.24 18.47
CA GLN A 390 31.28 -7.13 17.06
C GLN A 390 30.30 -5.96 16.83
N ARG A 391 29.50 -5.63 17.84
CA ARG A 391 28.54 -4.52 17.80
C ARG A 391 29.24 -3.17 17.67
N SER A 392 30.34 -2.95 18.40
CA SER A 392 31.13 -1.72 18.31
C SER A 392 31.70 -1.48 16.91
N LEU A 393 32.08 -2.54 16.20
CA LEU A 393 32.59 -2.46 14.83
C LEU A 393 31.45 -2.03 13.87
N VAL A 394 30.25 -2.59 14.01
CA VAL A 394 29.08 -2.19 13.20
C VAL A 394 28.70 -0.73 13.46
N VAL A 395 28.79 -0.29 14.72
CA VAL A 395 28.51 1.11 15.10
C VAL A 395 29.50 2.06 14.43
N SER A 396 30.81 1.79 14.52
CA SER A 396 31.82 2.68 13.93
C SER A 396 31.73 2.77 12.41
N GLN A 397 31.37 1.68 11.73
CA GLN A 397 31.12 1.69 10.27
C GLN A 397 29.86 2.51 9.88
N MET A 398 28.84 2.48 10.73
CA MET A 398 27.64 3.27 10.50
C MET A 398 27.87 4.76 10.73
N GLU A 399 28.69 5.14 11.72
CA GLU A 399 29.00 6.54 12.04
C GLU A 399 29.52 7.32 10.82
N GLY A 400 30.43 6.74 10.04
CA GLY A 400 30.95 7.35 8.82
C GLY A 400 29.89 7.61 7.74
N ASN A 401 28.93 6.69 7.57
CA ASN A 401 27.86 6.83 6.60
C ASN A 401 26.77 7.81 7.06
N PHE A 402 26.57 7.96 8.37
CA PHE A 402 25.53 8.82 8.95
C PHE A 402 25.80 10.30 8.75
N GLU A 403 27.05 10.74 8.89
CA GLU A 403 27.40 12.15 8.63
C GLU A 403 27.09 12.55 7.20
N GLN A 404 27.35 11.68 6.22
CA GLN A 404 27.01 11.92 4.82
C GLN A 404 25.48 12.05 4.59
N ILE A 405 24.68 11.20 5.24
CA ILE A 405 23.22 11.25 5.16
C ILE A 405 22.67 12.53 5.80
N LYS A 406 23.27 12.96 6.91
CA LYS A 406 22.89 14.19 7.61
C LYS A 406 23.22 15.44 6.81
N GLU A 407 24.37 15.48 6.15
CA GLU A 407 24.76 16.58 5.24
C GLU A 407 23.80 16.68 4.04
N MET A 408 23.38 15.57 3.45
CA MET A 408 22.38 15.57 2.36
C MET A 408 21.03 16.17 2.81
N ARG A 409 20.62 15.95 4.06
CA ARG A 409 19.35 16.52 4.59
C ARG A 409 19.42 18.03 4.86
N GLN A 410 20.58 18.58 5.18
CA GLN A 410 20.72 20.03 5.46
C GLN A 410 20.49 20.91 4.23
N GLY A 411 20.44 20.33 3.02
CA GLY A 411 20.16 21.01 1.76
C GLY A 411 18.68 21.06 1.34
N LEU A 412 17.73 20.54 2.14
CA LEU A 412 16.32 20.48 1.77
C LEU A 412 15.63 21.86 1.84
N THR A 413 14.82 22.17 0.84
CA THR A 413 14.18 23.48 0.66
C THR A 413 12.81 23.60 1.34
N ASP A 414 12.12 22.47 1.61
CA ASP A 414 10.82 22.39 2.28
C ASP A 414 10.83 21.32 3.40
N PRO A 415 11.24 21.69 4.63
CA PRO A 415 11.38 20.72 5.73
C PRO A 415 10.06 20.07 6.16
N GLU A 416 8.91 20.74 6.04
CA GLU A 416 7.61 20.19 6.44
C GLU A 416 7.06 19.24 5.38
N GLY A 417 7.14 19.60 4.11
CA GLY A 417 6.74 18.75 2.99
C GLY A 417 7.59 17.48 2.90
N ASP A 418 8.89 17.62 3.02
CA ASP A 418 9.82 16.47 3.03
C ASP A 418 9.55 15.54 4.24
N ARG A 419 9.23 16.11 5.41
CA ARG A 419 8.86 15.31 6.59
C ARG A 419 7.53 14.59 6.38
N PHE A 420 6.53 15.20 5.75
CA PHE A 420 5.28 14.55 5.41
C PHE A 420 5.50 13.35 4.49
N LEU A 421 6.31 13.52 3.44
CA LEU A 421 6.67 12.44 2.51
C LEU A 421 7.35 11.26 3.21
N ASP A 422 8.32 11.54 4.09
CA ASP A 422 9.03 10.51 4.87
C ASP A 422 8.06 9.74 5.79
N ILE A 423 7.11 10.43 6.44
CA ILE A 423 6.10 9.81 7.30
C ILE A 423 5.18 8.91 6.49
N VAL A 424 4.65 9.41 5.37
CA VAL A 424 3.79 8.64 4.47
C VAL A 424 4.51 7.39 3.98
N ARG A 425 5.75 7.55 3.51
CA ARG A 425 6.58 6.46 3.00
C ARG A 425 6.79 5.38 4.06
N THR A 426 7.29 5.74 5.21
CA THR A 426 7.62 4.80 6.28
C THR A 426 6.37 4.13 6.84
N TYR A 427 5.27 4.87 6.98
CA TYR A 427 4.01 4.30 7.47
C TYR A 427 3.37 3.32 6.49
N ILE A 428 3.31 3.63 5.19
CA ILE A 428 2.78 2.70 4.17
C ILE A 428 3.66 1.45 4.09
N GLN A 429 4.99 1.57 4.25
CA GLN A 429 5.88 0.42 4.34
C GLN A 429 5.59 -0.43 5.59
N ASP A 430 5.32 0.16 6.76
CA ASP A 430 4.91 -0.59 7.97
C ASP A 430 3.60 -1.34 7.72
N VAL A 431 2.59 -0.71 7.08
CA VAL A 431 1.33 -1.36 6.69
C VAL A 431 1.58 -2.51 5.71
N TYR A 432 2.44 -2.30 4.71
CA TYR A 432 2.79 -3.35 3.74
C TYR A 432 3.42 -4.56 4.43
N ARG A 433 4.42 -4.34 5.32
CA ARG A 433 5.06 -5.41 6.09
C ARG A 433 4.08 -6.15 6.98
N PHE A 434 3.21 -5.42 7.66
CA PHE A 434 2.17 -6.01 8.49
C PHE A 434 1.28 -6.95 7.68
N LEU A 435 0.72 -6.50 6.58
CA LEU A 435 -0.18 -7.30 5.73
C LEU A 435 0.51 -8.51 5.07
N ARG A 436 1.84 -8.49 4.92
CA ARG A 436 2.62 -9.58 4.32
C ARG A 436 3.22 -10.55 5.33
N LEU A 437 3.62 -10.07 6.49
CA LEU A 437 4.47 -10.82 7.42
C LEU A 437 3.81 -11.10 8.78
N PHE A 438 2.75 -10.38 9.15
CA PHE A 438 2.06 -10.63 10.42
C PHE A 438 1.54 -12.06 10.50
N ARG A 439 1.72 -12.72 11.64
CA ARG A 439 1.36 -14.13 11.85
C ARG A 439 -0.10 -14.41 11.51
N TYR A 440 -1.00 -13.49 11.86
CA TYR A 440 -2.44 -13.61 11.63
C TYR A 440 -2.93 -12.74 10.45
N ARG A 441 -2.07 -12.47 9.46
CA ARG A 441 -2.40 -11.66 8.29
C ARG A 441 -3.61 -12.15 7.49
N SER A 442 -3.95 -13.44 7.59
CA SER A 442 -5.14 -14.01 6.94
C SER A 442 -6.46 -13.43 7.43
N GLU A 443 -6.47 -12.74 8.58
CA GLU A 443 -7.65 -12.02 9.09
C GLU A 443 -7.90 -10.71 8.36
N PHE A 444 -6.90 -10.20 7.66
CA PHE A 444 -6.93 -8.91 6.96
C PHE A 444 -6.92 -9.10 5.45
N VAL A 445 -7.58 -8.19 4.76
CA VAL A 445 -7.50 -8.13 3.30
C VAL A 445 -6.21 -7.43 2.91
N ASP A 446 -5.43 -8.03 2.02
CA ASP A 446 -4.22 -7.39 1.52
C ASP A 446 -4.57 -6.29 0.52
N ILE A 447 -4.53 -5.03 0.97
CA ILE A 447 -4.84 -3.85 0.14
C ILE A 447 -3.89 -3.74 -1.06
N PHE A 448 -2.64 -4.19 -0.91
CA PHE A 448 -1.64 -4.12 -1.98
C PHE A 448 -1.83 -5.22 -3.04
N ALA A 449 -2.66 -6.22 -2.77
CA ALA A 449 -3.04 -7.26 -3.73
C ALA A 449 -4.35 -6.93 -4.49
N ILE A 450 -5.10 -5.91 -4.03
CA ILE A 450 -6.31 -5.45 -4.72
C ILE A 450 -5.89 -4.71 -6.00
N GLU A 451 -6.70 -4.87 -7.06
CA GLU A 451 -6.55 -4.11 -8.29
C GLU A 451 -6.64 -2.60 -7.99
N PRO A 452 -5.64 -1.80 -8.38
CA PRO A 452 -5.54 -0.42 -7.91
C PRO A 452 -6.41 0.54 -8.73
N ALA A 453 -7.71 0.45 -8.61
CA ALA A 453 -8.66 1.33 -9.27
C ALA A 453 -8.78 2.70 -8.56
N ILE A 454 -7.69 3.48 -8.49
CA ILE A 454 -7.70 4.82 -7.86
C ILE A 454 -8.71 5.74 -8.52
N HIS A 455 -8.82 5.68 -9.84
CA HIS A 455 -9.76 6.48 -10.63
C HIS A 455 -11.24 6.19 -10.29
N SER A 456 -11.55 5.02 -9.74
CA SER A 456 -12.91 4.67 -9.34
C SER A 456 -13.34 5.27 -8.00
N VAL A 457 -12.41 5.86 -7.24
CA VAL A 457 -12.71 6.56 -5.99
C VAL A 457 -13.06 8.02 -6.30
N PRO A 458 -14.33 8.45 -6.10
CA PRO A 458 -14.80 9.77 -6.60
C PRO A 458 -13.96 10.97 -6.12
N VAL A 459 -13.43 10.91 -4.88
CA VAL A 459 -12.65 12.01 -4.29
C VAL A 459 -11.24 12.07 -4.85
N PHE A 460 -10.73 10.96 -5.40
CA PHE A 460 -9.37 10.91 -5.97
C PHE A 460 -9.34 11.32 -7.45
N ASN A 461 -10.49 11.61 -8.05
CA ASN A 461 -10.56 12.03 -9.45
C ASN A 461 -9.80 13.33 -9.73
N CYS A 462 -9.51 14.15 -8.72
CA CYS A 462 -8.70 15.35 -8.91
C CYS A 462 -7.27 15.03 -9.41
N ILE A 463 -6.72 13.87 -9.05
CA ILE A 463 -5.43 13.38 -9.57
C ILE A 463 -5.47 13.21 -11.08
N MET A 464 -6.64 12.85 -11.62
CA MET A 464 -6.83 12.55 -13.03
C MET A 464 -6.74 13.78 -13.95
N ASN A 465 -6.73 14.99 -13.37
CA ASN A 465 -6.54 16.25 -14.10
C ASN A 465 -5.08 16.70 -14.16
N GLU A 466 -4.17 15.93 -13.55
CA GLU A 466 -2.74 16.25 -13.45
C GLU A 466 -1.93 15.36 -14.41
N PRO A 467 -1.40 15.89 -15.53
CA PRO A 467 -0.73 15.09 -16.56
C PRO A 467 0.42 14.23 -16.02
N ASP A 468 1.28 14.81 -15.18
CA ASP A 468 2.44 14.09 -14.63
C ASP A 468 2.02 12.92 -13.74
N THR A 469 0.97 13.11 -12.93
CA THR A 469 0.46 12.06 -12.05
C THR A 469 -0.22 10.95 -12.85
N VAL A 470 -1.01 11.31 -13.86
CA VAL A 470 -1.66 10.33 -14.75
C VAL A 470 -0.60 9.54 -15.52
N ALA A 471 0.45 10.21 -16.02
CA ALA A 471 1.57 9.56 -16.70
C ALA A 471 2.29 8.54 -15.79
N LEU A 472 2.56 8.91 -14.54
CA LEU A 472 3.18 8.01 -13.56
C LEU A 472 2.30 6.80 -13.25
N ILE A 473 1.00 6.98 -13.10
CA ILE A 473 0.05 5.89 -12.87
C ILE A 473 -0.05 5.00 -14.11
N ALA A 474 -0.13 5.59 -15.32
CA ALA A 474 -0.16 4.87 -16.58
C ALA A 474 1.10 3.99 -16.77
N ASP A 475 2.27 4.57 -16.52
CA ASP A 475 3.55 3.84 -16.58
C ASP A 475 3.65 2.74 -15.54
N PHE A 476 3.11 2.96 -14.35
CA PHE A 476 3.05 1.92 -13.32
C PHE A 476 2.22 0.73 -13.77
N TYR A 477 1.00 0.97 -14.28
CA TYR A 477 0.13 -0.09 -14.80
C TYR A 477 0.78 -0.81 -15.99
N PHE A 478 1.38 -0.05 -16.94
CA PHE A 478 2.05 -0.57 -18.11
C PHE A 478 3.20 -1.52 -17.77
N ARG A 479 4.10 -1.10 -16.86
CA ARG A 479 5.23 -1.93 -16.42
C ARG A 479 4.81 -3.21 -15.69
N ARG A 480 3.59 -3.25 -15.17
CA ARG A 480 3.02 -4.40 -14.47
C ARG A 480 2.09 -5.24 -15.33
N GLU A 481 1.99 -4.90 -16.61
CA GLU A 481 1.16 -5.63 -17.57
C GLU A 481 -0.36 -5.56 -17.27
N TYR A 482 -0.79 -4.55 -16.47
CA TYR A 482 -2.20 -4.19 -16.29
C TYR A 482 -2.66 -3.36 -17.48
N TYR A 483 -2.73 -4.00 -18.66
CA TYR A 483 -2.90 -3.30 -19.94
C TYR A 483 -4.25 -2.61 -20.08
N ALA A 484 -5.30 -3.09 -19.42
CA ALA A 484 -6.62 -2.45 -19.47
C ALA A 484 -6.60 -1.09 -18.75
N GLU A 485 -6.10 -1.08 -17.51
CA GLU A 485 -5.99 0.13 -16.70
C GLU A 485 -4.94 1.09 -17.28
N ALA A 486 -3.84 0.56 -17.81
CA ALA A 486 -2.85 1.36 -18.49
C ALA A 486 -3.43 2.07 -19.71
N ALA A 487 -4.23 1.38 -20.53
CA ALA A 487 -4.88 1.95 -21.70
C ALA A 487 -5.84 3.10 -21.32
N GLU A 488 -6.66 2.92 -20.26
CA GLU A 488 -7.55 3.96 -19.75
C GLU A 488 -6.77 5.19 -19.27
N MET A 489 -5.64 4.97 -18.58
CA MET A 489 -4.79 6.06 -18.10
C MET A 489 -4.09 6.79 -19.24
N PHE A 490 -3.57 6.07 -20.25
CA PHE A 490 -2.99 6.71 -21.44
C PHE A 490 -4.03 7.47 -22.25
N ASP A 491 -5.26 6.94 -22.40
CA ASP A 491 -6.36 7.67 -23.07
C ASP A 491 -6.71 8.95 -22.30
N SER A 492 -6.77 8.88 -20.95
CA SER A 492 -6.97 10.04 -20.09
C SER A 492 -5.85 11.07 -20.24
N LEU A 493 -4.59 10.59 -20.28
CA LEU A 493 -3.41 11.44 -20.47
C LEU A 493 -3.43 12.16 -21.82
N LEU A 494 -3.81 11.46 -22.90
CA LEU A 494 -3.96 12.05 -24.22
C LEU A 494 -5.06 13.12 -24.31
N ALA A 495 -6.03 13.07 -23.39
CA ALA A 495 -7.10 14.07 -23.33
C ALA A 495 -6.70 15.36 -22.59
N ILE A 496 -5.68 15.30 -21.69
CA ILE A 496 -5.31 16.43 -20.80
C ILE A 496 -3.91 16.97 -21.02
N SER A 497 -3.08 16.31 -21.82
CA SER A 497 -1.67 16.70 -22.05
C SER A 497 -1.34 16.84 -23.55
N GLU A 498 -0.18 17.42 -23.84
CA GLU A 498 0.37 17.39 -25.19
C GLU A 498 0.69 15.95 -25.58
N SER A 499 0.27 15.57 -26.78
CA SER A 499 0.49 14.24 -27.32
C SER A 499 1.94 14.02 -27.71
N SER A 500 2.48 12.86 -27.41
CA SER A 500 3.83 12.44 -27.82
C SER A 500 3.81 11.06 -28.47
N SER A 501 4.83 10.75 -29.30
CA SER A 501 4.98 9.42 -29.89
C SER A 501 4.96 8.32 -28.83
N GLU A 502 5.66 8.54 -27.72
CA GLU A 502 5.80 7.55 -26.63
C GLU A 502 4.46 7.19 -25.99
N ILE A 503 3.58 8.18 -25.74
CA ILE A 503 2.26 7.93 -25.14
C ILE A 503 1.41 7.10 -26.10
N TYR A 504 1.41 7.44 -27.40
CA TYR A 504 0.68 6.68 -28.41
C TYR A 504 1.23 5.26 -28.59
N GLU A 505 2.55 5.08 -28.57
CA GLU A 505 3.21 3.77 -28.65
C GLU A 505 2.81 2.85 -27.49
N LYS A 506 2.86 3.38 -26.26
CA LYS A 506 2.47 2.63 -25.05
C LYS A 506 0.97 2.30 -25.05
N SER A 507 0.11 3.26 -25.41
CA SER A 507 -1.33 3.03 -25.57
C SER A 507 -1.61 1.98 -26.65
N GLY A 508 -0.98 2.09 -27.81
CA GLY A 508 -1.07 1.10 -28.90
C GLY A 508 -0.68 -0.30 -28.45
N TYR A 509 0.39 -0.42 -27.68
CA TYR A 509 0.84 -1.70 -27.13
C TYR A 509 -0.16 -2.28 -26.13
N CYS A 510 -0.73 -1.47 -25.25
CA CYS A 510 -1.79 -1.91 -24.36
C CYS A 510 -2.98 -2.50 -25.13
N TYR A 511 -3.48 -1.79 -26.13
CA TYR A 511 -4.59 -2.28 -26.97
C TYR A 511 -4.22 -3.53 -27.77
N GLN A 512 -2.98 -3.64 -28.23
CA GLN A 512 -2.48 -4.87 -28.89
C GLN A 512 -2.51 -6.07 -27.94
N MET A 513 -2.07 -5.91 -26.68
CA MET A 513 -2.08 -6.96 -25.68
C MET A 513 -3.51 -7.36 -25.28
N LEU A 514 -4.43 -6.40 -25.27
CA LEU A 514 -5.87 -6.62 -25.09
C LEU A 514 -6.56 -7.20 -26.33
N LYS A 515 -5.82 -7.45 -27.42
CA LYS A 515 -6.32 -7.95 -28.71
C LYS A 515 -7.32 -7.00 -29.39
N ASN A 516 -7.34 -5.73 -29.02
CA ASN A 516 -8.12 -4.69 -29.67
C ASN A 516 -7.30 -4.06 -30.80
N TYR A 517 -7.07 -4.85 -31.87
CA TYR A 517 -6.21 -4.46 -32.98
C TYR A 517 -6.64 -3.18 -33.71
N PRO A 518 -7.96 -2.89 -33.90
CA PRO A 518 -8.36 -1.64 -34.53
C PRO A 518 -7.91 -0.40 -33.75
N ARG A 519 -8.04 -0.40 -32.43
CA ARG A 519 -7.55 0.69 -31.58
C ARG A 519 -6.01 0.72 -31.52
N ALA A 520 -5.37 -0.42 -31.46
CA ALA A 520 -3.90 -0.50 -31.48
C ALA A 520 -3.35 0.13 -32.76
N ILE A 521 -3.93 -0.15 -33.92
CA ILE A 521 -3.55 0.42 -35.21
C ILE A 521 -3.70 1.95 -35.20
N ASP A 522 -4.85 2.47 -34.75
CA ASP A 522 -5.09 3.91 -34.66
C ASP A 522 -4.02 4.61 -33.79
N MET A 523 -3.66 4.00 -32.66
CA MET A 523 -2.62 4.56 -31.78
C MET A 523 -1.23 4.50 -32.44
N TYR A 524 -0.87 3.40 -33.07
CA TYR A 524 0.43 3.28 -33.75
C TYR A 524 0.52 4.21 -34.96
N GLU A 525 -0.55 4.38 -35.76
CA GLU A 525 -0.56 5.34 -36.85
C GLU A 525 -0.33 6.78 -36.36
N LYS A 526 -0.97 7.15 -35.23
CA LYS A 526 -0.73 8.45 -34.60
C LYS A 526 0.70 8.59 -34.09
N ALA A 527 1.26 7.53 -33.51
CA ALA A 527 2.66 7.53 -33.08
C ALA A 527 3.62 7.77 -34.24
N LEU A 528 3.35 7.15 -35.41
CA LEU A 528 4.16 7.30 -36.63
C LEU A 528 4.05 8.71 -37.28
N ILE A 529 2.99 9.46 -37.00
CA ILE A 529 2.89 10.88 -37.38
C ILE A 529 3.96 11.71 -36.64
N PHE A 530 4.23 11.40 -35.38
CA PHE A 530 5.24 12.09 -34.56
C PHE A 530 6.67 11.57 -34.83
N ASN A 531 6.80 10.26 -35.08
CA ASN A 531 8.10 9.62 -35.33
C ASN A 531 7.93 8.47 -36.34
N SER A 532 8.05 8.81 -37.61
CA SER A 532 7.91 7.86 -38.74
C SER A 532 9.04 6.84 -38.85
N GLU A 533 10.21 7.08 -38.21
CA GLU A 533 11.39 6.24 -38.30
C GLU A 533 11.54 5.24 -37.14
N ASN A 534 10.51 5.08 -36.31
CA ASN A 534 10.54 4.14 -35.21
C ASN A 534 10.27 2.70 -35.66
N VAL A 535 11.35 1.92 -35.82
CA VAL A 535 11.31 0.51 -36.26
C VAL A 535 10.42 -0.34 -35.37
N TRP A 536 10.41 -0.07 -34.05
CA TRP A 536 9.57 -0.79 -33.12
C TRP A 536 8.09 -0.57 -33.40
N THR A 537 7.69 0.69 -33.57
CA THR A 537 6.29 1.09 -33.85
C THR A 537 5.84 0.54 -35.21
N LEU A 538 6.66 0.69 -36.27
CA LEU A 538 6.37 0.12 -37.60
C LEU A 538 6.12 -1.39 -37.53
N ARG A 539 6.95 -2.13 -36.79
CA ARG A 539 6.83 -3.57 -36.64
C ARG A 539 5.55 -3.95 -35.88
N HIS A 540 5.20 -3.26 -34.77
CA HIS A 540 4.01 -3.56 -34.00
C HIS A 540 2.73 -3.20 -34.74
N ALA A 541 2.70 -2.10 -35.48
CA ALA A 541 1.61 -1.75 -36.39
C ALA A 541 1.41 -2.80 -37.48
N ALA A 542 2.50 -3.25 -38.12
CA ALA A 542 2.45 -4.31 -39.12
C ALA A 542 1.90 -5.63 -38.57
N VAL A 543 2.26 -6.03 -37.33
CA VAL A 543 1.70 -7.20 -36.66
C VAL A 543 0.19 -7.04 -36.50
N CYS A 544 -0.27 -5.88 -36.06
CA CYS A 544 -1.71 -5.61 -35.87
C CYS A 544 -2.46 -5.66 -37.21
N TYR A 545 -1.95 -5.06 -38.28
CA TYR A 545 -2.52 -5.13 -39.62
C TYR A 545 -2.56 -6.57 -40.15
N LYS A 546 -1.49 -7.34 -39.97
CA LYS A 546 -1.44 -8.76 -40.36
C LYS A 546 -2.55 -9.56 -39.68
N ILE A 547 -2.73 -9.39 -38.37
CA ILE A 547 -3.76 -10.12 -37.60
C ILE A 547 -5.16 -9.65 -37.99
N SER A 548 -5.33 -8.38 -38.37
CA SER A 548 -6.59 -7.84 -38.86
C SER A 548 -6.92 -8.21 -40.31
N GLY A 549 -6.00 -8.89 -41.01
CA GLY A 549 -6.20 -9.37 -42.40
C GLY A 549 -5.80 -8.38 -43.48
N ASP A 550 -5.28 -7.20 -43.15
CA ASP A 550 -4.75 -6.21 -44.13
C ASP A 550 -3.26 -6.50 -44.40
N LEU A 551 -3.03 -7.53 -45.21
CA LEU A 551 -1.68 -8.02 -45.50
C LEU A 551 -0.85 -7.03 -46.33
N ASP A 552 -1.50 -6.22 -47.19
CA ASP A 552 -0.82 -5.23 -48.04
C ASP A 552 -0.21 -4.12 -47.18
N LYS A 553 -0.99 -3.56 -46.24
CA LYS A 553 -0.48 -2.55 -45.30
C LYS A 553 0.59 -3.12 -44.37
N ALA A 554 0.39 -4.34 -43.89
CA ALA A 554 1.39 -5.01 -43.07
C ALA A 554 2.72 -5.14 -43.80
N LEU A 555 2.70 -5.51 -45.08
CA LEU A 555 3.91 -5.65 -45.91
C LEU A 555 4.62 -4.31 -46.13
N VAL A 556 3.87 -3.23 -46.40
CA VAL A 556 4.44 -1.88 -46.52
C VAL A 556 5.19 -1.48 -45.27
N LEU A 557 4.54 -1.57 -44.09
CA LEU A 557 5.14 -1.19 -42.82
C LEU A 557 6.37 -2.06 -42.45
N TYR A 558 6.32 -3.36 -42.77
CA TYR A 558 7.51 -4.20 -42.58
C TYR A 558 8.67 -3.82 -43.52
N ARG A 559 8.39 -3.40 -44.72
CA ARG A 559 9.44 -2.91 -45.64
C ARG A 559 10.01 -1.56 -45.24
N ASP A 560 9.17 -0.67 -44.71
CA ASP A 560 9.64 0.59 -44.13
C ASP A 560 10.55 0.32 -42.92
N ALA A 561 10.18 -0.64 -42.06
CA ALA A 561 11.02 -1.06 -40.94
C ALA A 561 12.31 -1.74 -41.39
N GLU A 562 12.29 -2.55 -42.48
CA GLU A 562 13.47 -3.18 -43.10
C GLU A 562 14.44 -2.13 -43.65
N ALA A 563 13.95 -1.09 -44.33
CA ALA A 563 14.77 -0.02 -44.85
C ALA A 563 15.56 0.72 -43.75
N LEU A 564 14.97 0.85 -42.57
CA LEU A 564 15.62 1.46 -41.38
C LEU A 564 16.54 0.49 -40.63
N ALA A 565 16.29 -0.82 -40.71
CA ALA A 565 17.04 -1.85 -39.99
C ALA A 565 17.29 -3.10 -40.87
N PRO A 566 18.08 -3.00 -41.95
CA PRO A 566 18.22 -4.05 -42.98
C PRO A 566 18.87 -5.35 -42.46
N SER A 567 19.61 -5.29 -41.38
CA SER A 567 20.24 -6.47 -40.76
C SER A 567 19.34 -7.22 -39.75
N ASN A 568 18.09 -6.79 -39.53
CA ASN A 568 17.19 -7.40 -38.59
C ASN A 568 16.52 -8.67 -39.14
N ILE A 569 17.07 -9.83 -38.78
CA ILE A 569 16.62 -11.13 -39.25
C ILE A 569 15.14 -11.38 -38.94
N SER A 570 14.65 -10.90 -37.80
CA SER A 570 13.24 -11.05 -37.39
C SER A 570 12.28 -10.33 -38.35
N LEU A 571 12.68 -9.18 -38.91
CA LEU A 571 11.89 -8.47 -39.92
C LEU A 571 11.88 -9.21 -41.25
N LEU A 572 13.02 -9.71 -41.70
CA LEU A 572 13.14 -10.51 -42.92
C LEU A 572 12.27 -11.78 -42.85
N LEU A 573 12.29 -12.46 -41.72
CA LEU A 573 11.41 -13.63 -41.50
C LEU A 573 9.93 -13.24 -41.50
N SER A 574 9.57 -12.10 -40.94
CA SER A 574 8.17 -11.61 -40.91
C SER A 574 7.66 -11.27 -42.31
N ILE A 575 8.51 -10.66 -43.15
CA ILE A 575 8.24 -10.38 -44.56
C ILE A 575 8.09 -11.69 -45.32
N GLY A 576 9.02 -12.63 -45.15
CA GLY A 576 8.98 -13.95 -45.80
C GLY A 576 7.68 -14.71 -45.49
N HIS A 577 7.23 -14.69 -44.25
CA HIS A 577 5.96 -15.31 -43.83
C HIS A 577 4.70 -14.61 -44.38
N LEU A 578 4.80 -13.35 -44.76
CA LEU A 578 3.69 -12.62 -45.37
C LEU A 578 3.58 -12.87 -46.88
N LEU A 579 4.69 -13.19 -47.53
CA LEU A 579 4.76 -13.45 -48.97
C LEU A 579 4.47 -14.90 -49.35
N LEU A 580 4.48 -15.82 -48.38
CA LEU A 580 4.08 -17.23 -48.53
C LEU A 580 2.56 -17.40 -48.34
#